data_e508e3b04ffa6cdddde921af593e509d
#
_entry.id   e508e3b04ffa6cdddde921af593e509d
#
_cell.length_a   1.000
_cell.length_b   1.000
_cell.length_c   1.000
_cell.angle_alpha   90.00
_cell.angle_beta   90.00
_cell.angle_gamma   90.00
#
_symmetry.space_group_name_H-M   'P 1'
#
loop_
_entity.id
_entity.type
_entity.pdbx_description
1 polymer ?
#
loop_
_entity_poly.entity_id
_entity_poly.type
_entity_poly.pdbx_seq_one_letter_code
_entity_poly.pdbx_strand_id
1 'polypeptide(L)'
;RLKNRLSEFQADAAATERSGKQLNERQKANLESTQRSMERSYAMILAKEDEKRATLESYDYDLTRFRQLRQGGARAANADVIAKSDIPDLVDTAVRCTGADCGRLWTIAQDYALEHATTPIDLAAERILVTAPPRDIRDISITVSRLEDKSAGGERIFLDVQCANFTEAREFCRGSEVSEIRNSFRLALEP
;
A
#
# COMPACT_ATOMS: atom_id res chain seq x y z
N ARG A 1 4.61 32.57 -5.89
CA ARG A 1 5.24 33.45 -4.88
C ARG A 1 6.76 33.45 -5.01
N LEU A 2 7.46 32.28 -4.98
CA LEU A 2 8.93 32.22 -5.10
C LEU A 2 9.43 32.79 -6.46
N LYS A 3 8.73 32.49 -7.55
CA LYS A 3 9.07 33.01 -8.89
C LYS A 3 9.02 34.55 -8.94
N ASN A 4 7.99 35.17 -8.35
CA ASN A 4 7.89 36.61 -8.30
C ASN A 4 9.02 37.23 -7.47
N ARG A 5 9.32 36.63 -6.34
CA ARG A 5 10.41 37.05 -5.45
C ARG A 5 11.79 36.95 -6.11
N LEU A 6 12.02 35.88 -6.89
CA LEU A 6 13.24 35.75 -7.68
C LEU A 6 13.33 36.82 -8.75
N SER A 7 12.22 37.09 -9.46
CA SER A 7 12.16 38.17 -10.48
C SER A 7 12.44 39.53 -9.89
N GLU A 8 11.94 39.85 -8.70
CA GLU A 8 12.23 41.10 -7.99
C GLU A 8 13.72 41.21 -7.65
N PHE A 9 14.31 40.16 -7.07
CA PHE A 9 15.75 40.15 -6.75
C PHE A 9 16.63 40.24 -8.00
N GLN A 10 16.25 39.62 -9.11
CA GLN A 10 16.93 39.72 -10.37
C GLN A 10 16.83 41.17 -10.96
N ALA A 11 15.67 41.80 -10.87
CA ALA A 11 15.49 43.16 -11.31
C ALA A 11 16.32 44.15 -10.50
N ASP A 12 16.38 43.98 -9.18
CA ASP A 12 17.21 44.81 -8.28
C ASP A 12 18.72 44.61 -8.54
N ALA A 13 19.12 43.36 -8.77
CA ALA A 13 20.50 43.02 -9.13
C ALA A 13 20.89 43.70 -10.45
N ALA A 14 20.08 43.58 -11.48
CA ALA A 14 20.29 44.20 -12.78
C ALA A 14 20.30 45.76 -12.73
N ALA A 15 19.51 46.34 -11.85
CA ALA A 15 19.51 47.79 -11.62
C ALA A 15 20.82 48.26 -10.95
N THR A 16 21.31 47.48 -9.98
CA THR A 16 22.56 47.74 -9.29
C THR A 16 23.76 47.69 -10.26
N GLU A 17 23.83 46.64 -11.09
CA GLU A 17 24.86 46.47 -12.11
C GLU A 17 24.83 47.59 -13.17
N ARG A 18 23.64 47.94 -13.65
CA ARG A 18 23.48 49.06 -14.60
C ARG A 18 23.97 50.40 -14.03
N SER A 19 23.92 50.60 -12.71
CA SER A 19 24.47 51.76 -12.05
C SER A 19 25.98 51.72 -11.84
N GLY A 20 26.67 50.71 -12.37
CA GLY A 20 28.12 50.53 -12.23
C GLY A 20 28.56 50.05 -10.84
N LYS A 21 27.62 49.63 -10.00
CA LYS A 21 27.89 49.12 -8.64
C LYS A 21 27.92 47.60 -8.64
N GLN A 22 28.81 47.04 -7.82
CA GLN A 22 28.83 45.62 -7.57
C GLN A 22 27.69 45.23 -6.61
N LEU A 23 27.10 44.06 -6.83
CA LEU A 23 26.15 43.44 -5.90
C LEU A 23 26.77 43.25 -4.52
N ASN A 24 26.11 43.69 -3.49
CA ASN A 24 26.54 43.43 -2.13
C ASN A 24 26.29 41.99 -1.74
N GLU A 25 26.99 41.49 -0.72
CA GLU A 25 26.94 40.08 -0.28
C GLU A 25 25.52 39.65 0.14
N ARG A 26 24.73 40.56 0.68
CA ARG A 26 23.33 40.29 1.06
C ARG A 26 22.44 40.09 -0.17
N GLN A 27 22.64 40.84 -1.22
CA GLN A 27 21.88 40.69 -2.48
C GLN A 27 22.23 39.37 -3.15
N LYS A 28 23.51 39.01 -3.21
CA LYS A 28 23.97 37.70 -3.72
C LYS A 28 23.37 36.53 -2.92
N ALA A 29 23.45 36.60 -1.58
CA ALA A 29 22.92 35.57 -0.70
C ALA A 29 21.40 35.39 -0.84
N ASN A 30 20.65 36.51 -0.97
CA ASN A 30 19.20 36.43 -1.19
C ASN A 30 18.84 35.80 -2.52
N LEU A 31 19.55 36.14 -3.59
CA LEU A 31 19.33 35.58 -4.92
C LEU A 31 19.62 34.07 -4.93
N GLU A 32 20.77 33.69 -4.38
CA GLU A 32 21.19 32.29 -4.29
C GLU A 32 20.23 31.45 -3.41
N SER A 33 19.83 31.97 -2.24
CA SER A 33 18.91 31.27 -1.35
C SER A 33 17.53 31.07 -1.98
N THR A 34 17.06 32.06 -2.75
CA THR A 34 15.77 31.98 -3.45
C THR A 34 15.86 30.97 -4.62
N GLN A 35 16.97 30.98 -5.34
CA GLN A 35 17.25 30.03 -6.40
C GLN A 35 17.26 28.59 -5.88
N ARG A 36 18.02 28.31 -4.82
CA ARG A 36 18.06 26.99 -4.16
C ARG A 36 16.69 26.58 -3.62
N SER A 37 15.87 27.51 -3.16
CA SER A 37 14.50 27.22 -2.71
C SER A 37 13.60 26.83 -3.87
N MET A 38 13.74 27.48 -5.02
CA MET A 38 13.03 27.09 -6.24
C MET A 38 13.44 25.71 -6.73
N GLU A 39 14.74 25.43 -6.82
CA GLU A 39 15.27 24.13 -7.23
C GLU A 39 14.73 23.00 -6.35
N ARG A 40 14.74 23.18 -5.03
CA ARG A 40 14.15 22.22 -4.09
C ARG A 40 12.64 22.03 -4.31
N SER A 41 11.91 23.12 -4.56
CA SER A 41 10.47 23.03 -4.83
C SER A 41 10.17 22.29 -6.13
N TYR A 42 10.95 22.51 -7.19
CA TYR A 42 10.82 21.76 -8.43
C TYR A 42 11.15 20.28 -8.26
N ALA A 43 12.23 19.97 -7.53
CA ALA A 43 12.59 18.58 -7.23
C ALA A 43 11.46 17.86 -6.47
N MET A 44 10.84 18.53 -5.49
CA MET A 44 9.68 17.96 -4.78
C MET A 44 8.46 17.77 -5.68
N ILE A 45 8.19 18.70 -6.60
CA ILE A 45 7.09 18.56 -7.56
C ILE A 45 7.33 17.35 -8.46
N LEU A 46 8.53 17.19 -9.00
CA LEU A 46 8.86 16.04 -9.85
C LEU A 46 8.73 14.72 -9.08
N ALA A 47 9.23 14.65 -7.85
CA ALA A 47 9.09 13.47 -7.01
C ALA A 47 7.60 13.12 -6.74
N LYS A 48 6.76 14.14 -6.52
CA LYS A 48 5.32 13.93 -6.33
C LYS A 48 4.59 13.50 -7.60
N GLU A 49 5.00 13.99 -8.76
CA GLU A 49 4.46 13.52 -10.05
C GLU A 49 4.87 12.08 -10.35
N ASP A 50 6.08 11.67 -9.98
CA ASP A 50 6.53 10.28 -10.11
C ASP A 50 5.75 9.35 -9.17
N GLU A 51 5.56 9.76 -7.90
CA GLU A 51 4.75 9.02 -6.92
C GLU A 51 3.28 8.88 -7.39
N LYS A 52 2.71 9.95 -7.92
CA LYS A 52 1.36 9.94 -8.48
C LYS A 52 1.26 8.97 -9.67
N ARG A 53 2.24 9.00 -10.59
CA ARG A 53 2.28 8.08 -11.72
C ARG A 53 2.35 6.63 -11.28
N ALA A 54 3.24 6.29 -10.35
CA ALA A 54 3.34 4.94 -9.79
C ALA A 54 2.02 4.48 -9.14
N THR A 55 1.35 5.37 -8.42
CA THR A 55 0.04 5.08 -7.82
C THR A 55 -1.03 4.80 -8.87
N LEU A 56 -1.07 5.59 -9.96
CA LEU A 56 -2.01 5.37 -11.06
C LEU A 56 -1.73 4.05 -11.80
N GLU A 57 -0.47 3.74 -12.06
CA GLU A 57 -0.07 2.47 -12.70
C GLU A 57 -0.47 1.26 -11.84
N SER A 58 -0.26 1.33 -10.53
CA SER A 58 -0.71 0.29 -9.59
C SER A 58 -2.23 0.14 -9.61
N TYR A 59 -2.96 1.25 -9.57
CA TYR A 59 -4.43 1.23 -9.63
C TYR A 59 -4.97 0.65 -10.94
N ASP A 60 -4.39 1.03 -12.08
CA ASP A 60 -4.79 0.51 -13.39
C ASP A 60 -4.49 -1.00 -13.53
N TYR A 61 -3.38 -1.45 -12.96
CA TYR A 61 -3.06 -2.87 -12.87
C TYR A 61 -4.10 -3.62 -12.05
N ASP A 62 -4.43 -3.14 -10.85
CA ASP A 62 -5.41 -3.76 -9.98
C ASP A 62 -6.81 -3.76 -10.61
N LEU A 63 -7.19 -2.67 -11.26
CA LEU A 63 -8.47 -2.57 -11.96
C LEU A 63 -8.56 -3.55 -13.14
N THR A 64 -7.48 -3.71 -13.88
CA THR A 64 -7.40 -4.67 -15.00
C THR A 64 -7.50 -6.09 -14.49
N ARG A 65 -6.77 -6.41 -13.42
CA ARG A 65 -6.82 -7.70 -12.74
C ARG A 65 -8.23 -8.00 -12.21
N PHE A 66 -8.86 -7.04 -11.54
CA PHE A 66 -10.24 -7.17 -11.06
C PHE A 66 -11.23 -7.46 -12.20
N ARG A 67 -11.10 -6.75 -13.33
CA ARG A 67 -11.96 -6.99 -14.52
C ARG A 67 -11.74 -8.40 -15.09
N GLN A 68 -10.51 -8.86 -15.16
CA GLN A 68 -10.19 -10.22 -15.63
C GLN A 68 -10.79 -11.28 -14.71
N LEU A 69 -10.66 -11.13 -13.40
CA LEU A 69 -11.25 -12.03 -12.40
C LEU A 69 -12.78 -12.07 -12.48
N ARG A 70 -13.42 -10.91 -12.67
CA ARG A 70 -14.87 -10.82 -12.82
C ARG A 70 -15.38 -11.46 -14.12
N GLN A 71 -14.63 -11.33 -15.21
CA GLN A 71 -14.95 -11.96 -16.49
C GLN A 71 -14.66 -13.47 -16.47
N GLY A 72 -13.62 -13.90 -15.76
CA GLY A 72 -13.26 -15.31 -15.58
C GLY A 72 -14.28 -16.06 -14.73
N GLY A 73 -14.88 -15.41 -13.72
CA GLY A 73 -15.97 -15.99 -12.91
C GLY A 73 -17.25 -16.31 -13.69
N ALA A 74 -17.45 -15.66 -14.86
CA ALA A 74 -18.54 -16.01 -15.79
C ALA A 74 -18.19 -17.14 -16.78
N ARG A 75 -16.92 -17.55 -16.85
CA ARG A 75 -16.37 -18.58 -17.76
C ARG A 75 -15.78 -19.79 -17.03
N ALA A 76 -16.25 -20.10 -15.83
CA ALA A 76 -15.79 -21.28 -15.04
C ALA A 76 -16.11 -22.65 -15.69
N ALA A 77 -16.34 -22.69 -17.01
CA ALA A 77 -16.46 -23.94 -17.78
C ALA A 77 -15.14 -24.43 -18.39
N ASN A 78 -14.01 -23.71 -18.23
CA ASN A 78 -12.69 -24.13 -18.70
C ASN A 78 -11.66 -23.97 -17.58
N ALA A 79 -11.78 -24.84 -16.56
CA ALA A 79 -10.96 -24.81 -15.34
C ALA A 79 -9.45 -25.14 -15.53
N ASP A 80 -9.05 -25.62 -16.72
CA ASP A 80 -7.68 -26.11 -16.92
C ASP A 80 -6.64 -25.05 -17.28
N VAL A 81 -7.02 -23.79 -17.55
CA VAL A 81 -6.08 -22.73 -17.96
C VAL A 81 -5.70 -21.81 -16.77
N ILE A 82 -6.44 -21.83 -15.68
CA ILE A 82 -6.21 -20.96 -14.50
C ILE A 82 -5.25 -21.59 -13.48
N ALA A 83 -4.82 -22.83 -13.67
CA ALA A 83 -3.98 -23.57 -12.73
C ALA A 83 -2.56 -23.03 -12.51
N LYS A 84 -2.20 -21.86 -13.04
CA LYS A 84 -0.91 -21.19 -12.83
C LYS A 84 -1.02 -19.69 -12.62
N SER A 85 -2.13 -19.18 -12.13
CA SER A 85 -2.20 -17.77 -11.72
C SER A 85 -1.65 -17.64 -10.31
N ASP A 86 -0.77 -16.65 -10.10
CA ASP A 86 -0.27 -16.19 -8.78
C ASP A 86 -1.41 -15.63 -7.87
N ILE A 87 -2.66 -16.02 -8.12
CA ILE A 87 -3.82 -15.60 -7.33
C ILE A 87 -3.95 -16.61 -6.19
N PRO A 88 -3.75 -16.20 -4.94
CA PRO A 88 -3.99 -17.04 -3.80
C PRO A 88 -5.42 -17.58 -3.84
N ASP A 89 -5.60 -18.87 -3.60
CA ASP A 89 -6.93 -19.46 -3.47
C ASP A 89 -7.59 -18.86 -2.22
N LEU A 90 -8.66 -18.08 -2.42
CA LEU A 90 -9.42 -17.46 -1.34
C LEU A 90 -10.17 -18.47 -0.47
N VAL A 91 -10.19 -19.73 -0.87
CA VAL A 91 -10.87 -20.81 -0.12
C VAL A 91 -10.22 -21.00 1.24
N ASP A 92 -8.89 -20.92 1.33
CA ASP A 92 -8.15 -21.16 2.57
C ASP A 92 -8.05 -19.91 3.46
N THR A 93 -8.26 -18.73 2.91
CA THR A 93 -8.18 -17.46 3.65
C THR A 93 -9.53 -16.88 4.06
N ALA A 94 -10.63 -17.60 3.83
CA ALA A 94 -11.97 -17.17 4.15
C ALA A 94 -12.79 -18.27 4.84
N VAL A 95 -13.27 -17.99 6.04
CA VAL A 95 -14.08 -18.92 6.84
C VAL A 95 -15.46 -18.32 7.08
N ARG A 96 -16.51 -19.10 6.82
CA ARG A 96 -17.90 -18.70 7.09
C ARG A 96 -18.27 -19.03 8.53
N CYS A 97 -19.11 -18.19 9.11
CA CYS A 97 -19.67 -18.41 10.42
C CYS A 97 -21.12 -17.93 10.53
N THR A 98 -21.84 -18.45 11.51
CA THR A 98 -23.21 -18.03 11.80
C THR A 98 -23.42 -17.91 13.31
N GLY A 99 -24.22 -16.93 13.72
CA GLY A 99 -24.64 -16.77 15.11
C GLY A 99 -23.48 -16.64 16.10
N ALA A 100 -23.56 -17.41 17.18
CA ALA A 100 -22.59 -17.35 18.29
C ALA A 100 -21.18 -17.82 17.91
N ASP A 101 -21.05 -18.70 16.91
CA ASP A 101 -19.75 -19.20 16.45
C ASP A 101 -18.86 -18.09 15.87
N CYS A 102 -19.47 -17.06 15.27
CA CYS A 102 -18.72 -15.96 14.71
C CYS A 102 -17.86 -15.21 15.74
N GLY A 103 -18.32 -15.08 16.96
CA GLY A 103 -17.54 -14.46 18.05
C GLY A 103 -16.32 -15.30 18.42
N ARG A 104 -16.50 -16.61 18.58
CA ARG A 104 -15.42 -17.56 18.89
C ARG A 104 -14.38 -17.60 17.77
N LEU A 105 -14.82 -17.77 16.54
CA LEU A 105 -13.92 -17.83 15.36
C LEU A 105 -13.21 -16.50 15.13
N TRP A 106 -13.85 -15.38 15.44
CA TRP A 106 -13.23 -14.07 15.38
C TRP A 106 -12.05 -13.93 16.35
N THR A 107 -12.23 -14.41 17.60
CA THR A 107 -11.13 -14.40 18.58
C THR A 107 -9.95 -15.24 18.10
N ILE A 108 -10.22 -16.46 17.60
CA ILE A 108 -9.18 -17.33 17.05
C ILE A 108 -8.46 -16.66 15.86
N ALA A 109 -9.20 -15.98 14.97
CA ALA A 109 -8.61 -15.28 13.84
C ALA A 109 -7.71 -14.11 14.26
N GLN A 110 -8.09 -13.39 15.32
CA GLN A 110 -7.25 -12.32 15.89
C GLN A 110 -5.97 -12.91 16.49
N ASP A 111 -6.07 -13.97 17.29
CA ASP A 111 -4.91 -14.65 17.88
C ASP A 111 -3.99 -15.19 16.81
N TYR A 112 -4.54 -15.80 15.77
CA TYR A 112 -3.80 -16.28 14.61
C TYR A 112 -3.03 -15.15 13.91
N ALA A 113 -3.69 -14.02 13.67
CA ALA A 113 -3.04 -12.86 13.05
C ALA A 113 -1.88 -12.32 13.90
N LEU A 114 -2.04 -12.29 15.22
CA LEU A 114 -1.00 -11.84 16.14
C LEU A 114 0.18 -12.81 16.25
N GLU A 115 -0.06 -14.10 16.12
CA GLU A 115 0.99 -15.13 16.16
C GLU A 115 1.86 -15.10 14.88
N HIS A 116 1.27 -14.82 13.73
CA HIS A 116 1.95 -14.90 12.45
C HIS A 116 2.41 -13.56 11.87
N ALA A 117 1.89 -12.42 12.35
CA ALA A 117 2.37 -11.12 11.93
C ALA A 117 3.73 -10.80 12.55
N THR A 118 4.64 -10.24 11.76
CA THR A 118 5.93 -9.73 12.27
C THR A 118 5.87 -8.25 12.59
N THR A 119 4.82 -7.56 12.14
CA THR A 119 4.61 -6.12 12.39
C THR A 119 3.63 -5.89 13.54
N PRO A 120 3.78 -4.80 14.33
CA PRO A 120 2.91 -4.54 15.47
C PRO A 120 1.48 -4.20 15.04
N ILE A 121 0.53 -4.28 15.98
CA ILE A 121 -0.84 -3.86 15.74
C ILE A 121 -0.88 -2.36 15.40
N ASP A 122 -1.55 -2.00 14.32
CA ASP A 122 -1.82 -0.62 13.93
C ASP A 122 -3.28 -0.22 14.23
N LEU A 123 -4.22 -1.12 13.97
CA LEU A 123 -5.65 -0.93 14.23
C LEU A 123 -6.28 -2.19 14.81
N ALA A 124 -7.00 -2.05 15.91
CA ALA A 124 -7.88 -3.11 16.42
C ALA A 124 -9.27 -2.54 16.68
N ALA A 125 -10.27 -3.07 16.00
CA ALA A 125 -11.67 -2.71 16.13
C ALA A 125 -12.54 -3.97 16.20
N GLU A 126 -13.83 -3.81 16.44
CA GLU A 126 -14.78 -4.92 16.63
C GLU A 126 -14.80 -5.92 15.47
N ARG A 127 -14.58 -5.44 14.23
CA ARG A 127 -14.74 -6.23 13.00
C ARG A 127 -13.48 -6.25 12.11
N ILE A 128 -12.39 -5.63 12.55
CA ILE A 128 -11.14 -5.59 11.81
C ILE A 128 -9.96 -5.49 12.76
N LEU A 129 -8.90 -6.24 12.46
CA LEU A 129 -7.59 -6.09 13.07
C LEU A 129 -6.57 -5.95 11.94
N VAL A 130 -5.74 -4.93 12.02
CA VAL A 130 -4.70 -4.63 11.02
C VAL A 130 -3.38 -4.47 11.75
N THR A 131 -2.34 -5.09 11.24
CA THR A 131 -0.98 -4.83 11.69
C THR A 131 -0.30 -3.79 10.79
N ALA A 132 0.74 -3.15 11.29
CA ALA A 132 1.42 -2.06 10.60
C ALA A 132 1.96 -2.49 9.23
N PRO A 133 2.02 -1.56 8.25
CA PRO A 133 2.53 -1.88 6.92
C PRO A 133 3.95 -2.44 6.95
N PRO A 134 4.24 -3.46 6.14
CA PRO A 134 5.56 -4.08 6.07
C PRO A 134 6.58 -3.10 5.46
N ARG A 135 7.79 -3.05 6.03
CA ARG A 135 8.89 -2.16 5.63
C ARG A 135 10.14 -2.90 5.22
N ASP A 136 10.36 -4.08 5.80
CA ASP A 136 11.52 -4.91 5.55
C ASP A 136 11.20 -6.14 4.68
N ILE A 137 12.26 -6.84 4.21
CA ILE A 137 12.13 -8.01 3.31
C ILE A 137 11.26 -9.10 3.93
N ARG A 138 11.39 -9.32 5.24
CA ARG A 138 10.72 -10.38 5.98
C ARG A 138 9.52 -9.92 6.79
N ASP A 139 9.11 -8.68 6.61
CA ASP A 139 7.93 -8.17 7.28
C ASP A 139 6.67 -8.80 6.69
N ILE A 140 5.86 -9.35 7.57
CA ILE A 140 4.54 -9.89 7.28
C ILE A 140 3.52 -9.03 8.04
N SER A 141 2.73 -8.28 7.29
CA SER A 141 1.56 -7.59 7.81
C SER A 141 0.32 -8.43 7.56
N ILE A 142 -0.53 -8.54 8.57
CA ILE A 142 -1.76 -9.31 8.50
C ILE A 142 -2.96 -8.43 8.80
N THR A 143 -3.98 -8.55 7.98
CA THR A 143 -5.30 -7.99 8.24
C THR A 143 -6.30 -9.13 8.37
N VAL A 144 -7.04 -9.17 9.46
CA VAL A 144 -8.25 -10.00 9.55
C VAL A 144 -9.48 -9.12 9.61
N SER A 145 -10.51 -9.50 8.89
CA SER A 145 -11.77 -8.76 8.82
C SER A 145 -12.97 -9.68 8.92
N ARG A 146 -14.02 -9.19 9.56
CA ARG A 146 -15.30 -9.86 9.72
C ARG A 146 -16.36 -9.15 8.88
N LEU A 147 -16.82 -9.78 7.82
CA LEU A 147 -17.68 -9.20 6.80
C LEU A 147 -19.04 -9.91 6.78
N GLU A 148 -20.12 -9.17 6.54
CA GLU A 148 -21.43 -9.76 6.32
C GLU A 148 -21.48 -10.53 4.99
N ASP A 149 -21.92 -11.78 5.02
CA ASP A 149 -22.16 -12.57 3.80
C ASP A 149 -23.63 -12.44 3.39
N LYS A 150 -23.91 -11.43 2.58
CA LYS A 150 -25.27 -11.14 2.10
C LYS A 150 -25.85 -12.25 1.21
N SER A 151 -25.01 -13.11 0.64
CA SER A 151 -25.44 -14.14 -0.31
C SER A 151 -25.90 -15.44 0.37
N ALA A 152 -25.27 -15.78 1.49
CA ALA A 152 -25.52 -17.04 2.19
C ALA A 152 -26.14 -16.87 3.59
N GLY A 153 -26.26 -15.63 4.05
CA GLY A 153 -26.62 -15.31 5.44
C GLY A 153 -25.49 -15.64 6.41
N GLY A 154 -25.31 -14.79 7.46
CA GLY A 154 -24.19 -14.94 8.40
C GLY A 154 -23.02 -14.01 8.07
N GLU A 155 -21.82 -14.43 8.46
CA GLU A 155 -20.62 -13.62 8.30
C GLU A 155 -19.48 -14.45 7.72
N ARG A 156 -18.47 -13.74 7.23
CA ARG A 156 -17.23 -14.32 6.73
C ARG A 156 -16.05 -13.65 7.40
N ILE A 157 -15.15 -14.45 7.95
CA ILE A 157 -13.87 -14.00 8.47
C ILE A 157 -12.83 -14.20 7.38
N PHE A 158 -12.14 -13.13 7.03
CA PHE A 158 -11.20 -13.09 5.94
C PHE A 158 -9.82 -12.69 6.43
N LEU A 159 -8.78 -13.40 5.96
CA LEU A 159 -7.37 -13.12 6.18
C LEU A 159 -6.75 -12.52 4.93
N ASP A 160 -6.07 -11.39 5.07
CA ASP A 160 -5.16 -10.83 4.06
C ASP A 160 -3.74 -10.77 4.61
N VAL A 161 -2.78 -11.22 3.81
CA VAL A 161 -1.35 -11.24 4.16
C VAL A 161 -0.58 -10.39 3.17
N GLN A 162 0.10 -9.37 3.66
CA GLN A 162 0.87 -8.41 2.88
C GLN A 162 2.34 -8.44 3.25
N CYS A 163 3.20 -8.31 2.22
CA CYS A 163 4.64 -8.11 2.35
C CYS A 163 5.02 -6.78 1.69
N ALA A 164 6.24 -6.30 1.93
CA ALA A 164 6.71 -5.07 1.35
C ALA A 164 6.76 -5.10 -0.20
N ASN A 165 6.59 -3.94 -0.83
CA ASN A 165 6.41 -3.84 -2.28
C ASN A 165 7.72 -3.60 -3.04
N PHE A 166 8.75 -4.44 -2.80
CA PHE A 166 9.98 -4.47 -3.58
C PHE A 166 10.36 -5.93 -3.91
N THR A 167 11.30 -6.13 -4.83
CA THR A 167 11.53 -7.42 -5.49
C THR A 167 11.80 -8.55 -4.50
N GLU A 168 12.74 -8.37 -3.57
CA GLU A 168 13.16 -9.39 -2.61
C GLU A 168 12.03 -9.76 -1.64
N ALA A 169 11.24 -8.79 -1.19
CA ALA A 169 10.09 -9.03 -0.34
C ALA A 169 8.95 -9.74 -1.08
N ARG A 170 8.78 -9.47 -2.38
CA ARG A 170 7.80 -10.21 -3.20
C ARG A 170 8.19 -11.67 -3.38
N GLU A 171 9.48 -11.96 -3.54
CA GLU A 171 9.99 -13.33 -3.59
C GLU A 171 9.75 -14.06 -2.26
N PHE A 172 10.06 -13.40 -1.14
CA PHE A 172 9.74 -13.91 0.20
C PHE A 172 8.24 -14.17 0.36
N CYS A 173 7.38 -13.24 -0.09
CA CYS A 173 5.92 -13.37 -0.01
C CYS A 173 5.35 -14.56 -0.81
N ARG A 174 6.04 -15.01 -1.83
CA ARG A 174 5.71 -16.23 -2.61
C ARG A 174 6.32 -17.51 -2.02
N GLY A 175 7.14 -17.36 -1.01
CA GLY A 175 7.81 -18.47 -0.35
C GLY A 175 6.85 -19.35 0.46
N SER A 176 7.38 -20.49 0.91
CA SER A 176 6.62 -21.50 1.66
C SER A 176 6.08 -20.96 2.98
N GLU A 177 6.85 -20.12 3.68
CA GLU A 177 6.49 -19.55 4.98
C GLU A 177 5.18 -18.75 4.90
N VAL A 178 5.07 -17.80 3.96
CA VAL A 178 3.86 -16.99 3.78
C VAL A 178 2.70 -17.81 3.17
N SER A 179 3.01 -18.78 2.32
CA SER A 179 2.01 -19.68 1.78
C SER A 179 1.41 -20.58 2.87
N GLU A 180 2.21 -21.03 3.81
CA GLU A 180 1.76 -21.84 4.94
C GLU A 180 0.81 -21.04 5.86
N ILE A 181 1.12 -19.77 6.13
CA ILE A 181 0.21 -18.87 6.87
C ILE A 181 -1.16 -18.77 6.18
N ARG A 182 -1.20 -18.64 4.87
CA ARG A 182 -2.48 -18.57 4.14
C ARG A 182 -3.24 -19.89 4.19
N ASN A 183 -2.55 -21.00 3.96
CA ASN A 183 -3.17 -22.32 3.82
C ASN A 183 -3.63 -22.92 5.16
N SER A 184 -2.96 -22.57 6.27
CA SER A 184 -3.30 -23.08 7.60
C SER A 184 -4.37 -22.25 8.34
N PHE A 185 -4.70 -21.05 7.85
CA PHE A 185 -5.69 -20.17 8.51
C PHE A 185 -7.05 -20.86 8.67
N ARG A 186 -7.57 -21.47 7.61
CA ARG A 186 -8.86 -22.18 7.67
C ARG A 186 -8.82 -23.32 8.67
N LEU A 187 -7.76 -24.13 8.67
CA LEU A 187 -7.59 -25.26 9.58
C LEU A 187 -7.48 -24.80 11.05
N ALA A 188 -6.92 -23.63 11.29
CA ALA A 188 -6.83 -23.04 12.63
C ALA A 188 -8.20 -22.62 13.16
N LEU A 189 -9.10 -22.17 12.31
CA LEU A 189 -10.45 -21.73 12.69
C LEU A 189 -11.45 -22.90 12.77
N GLU A 190 -11.32 -23.89 11.91
CA GLU A 190 -12.19 -25.07 11.78
C GLU A 190 -11.38 -26.36 12.08
N PRO A 191 -10.96 -26.60 13.33
CA PRO A 191 -10.19 -27.78 13.70
C PRO A 191 -11.01 -29.07 13.64
#